data_22ac11058b130c36911666651ccd885c
#
_entry.id   22ac11058b130c36911666651ccd885c
#
_cell.length_a   1.000
_cell.length_b   1.000
_cell.length_c   1.000
_cell.angle_alpha   90.00
_cell.angle_beta   90.00
_cell.angle_gamma   90.00
#
_symmetry.space_group_name_H-M   'P 1'
#
loop_
_entity.id
_entity.type
_entity.pdbx_description
1 polymer ?
#
loop_
_entity_poly.entity_id
_entity_poly.type
_entity_poly.pdbx_seq_one_letter_code
_entity_poly.pdbx_strand_id
1 'polypeptide(L)'
;MLDSVGINTCEGGRMLKKLVFLLITMLLVAPSIILAGCSGGVSDIIALVPQKANLVGEINLSQILSDEDFADIYNRPPKENEDPQTLQDVLDVFEDDSGIDLRDFDRGVFFSDTSVSGDDGGYFGVIIEGDFDGEDLLDAIESSMGGELSVDEYKGYDIYSNEDETSAIAFLSPSVFVIGQISPVKDVIQVKEGNREALGGDVMETYNELGDALIKMVSLQAYLGGETLPDSLPGLPIDLSPFADIEKSTLVLDKQGHTIFMETKLHFSNSKSAESAENLVSLAGLLVDMLPVPEEGQNVVPELLDKLDIERDGSLLTISFEITVSEIEDIIESGNAA
;
A
#
# COMPACT_ATOMS: atom_id res chain seq x y z
N MET A 1 50.24 -4.32 -6.43
CA MET A 1 49.50 -3.09 -6.73
C MET A 1 48.28 -3.49 -7.53
N LEU A 2 47.18 -3.64 -6.87
CA LEU A 2 45.85 -3.84 -7.44
C LEU A 2 44.96 -2.86 -6.72
N ASP A 3 44.69 -1.75 -7.39
CA ASP A 3 43.83 -0.68 -6.86
C ASP A 3 42.38 -1.16 -6.82
N SER A 4 41.77 -0.94 -5.66
CA SER A 4 40.38 -1.17 -5.34
C SER A 4 39.50 -0.23 -6.14
N VAL A 5 38.73 -0.77 -7.07
CA VAL A 5 37.60 -0.06 -7.70
C VAL A 5 36.45 -0.02 -6.68
N GLY A 6 36.27 1.12 -6.04
CA GLY A 6 35.13 1.39 -5.20
C GLY A 6 33.85 1.47 -6.04
N ILE A 7 32.98 0.53 -5.86
CA ILE A 7 31.62 0.57 -6.41
C ILE A 7 30.81 1.45 -5.47
N ASN A 8 30.65 2.73 -5.83
CA ASN A 8 29.65 3.61 -5.25
C ASN A 8 28.25 3.13 -5.70
N THR A 9 27.62 2.31 -4.87
CA THR A 9 26.21 1.95 -5.07
C THR A 9 25.32 3.15 -4.70
N CYS A 10 24.59 3.64 -5.68
CA CYS A 10 23.66 4.75 -5.60
C CYS A 10 22.76 4.67 -4.36
N GLU A 11 22.90 5.63 -3.42
CA GLU A 11 22.07 5.74 -2.22
C GLU A 11 20.63 6.17 -2.53
N GLY A 12 20.39 6.88 -3.64
CA GLY A 12 19.04 7.31 -4.06
C GLY A 12 18.04 6.17 -4.29
N GLY A 13 18.51 5.03 -4.82
CA GLY A 13 17.67 3.83 -4.97
C GLY A 13 17.28 3.17 -3.63
N ARG A 14 17.95 3.53 -2.53
CA ARG A 14 17.59 3.04 -1.18
C ARG A 14 16.46 3.82 -0.55
N MET A 15 16.34 5.14 -0.81
CA MET A 15 15.26 5.96 -0.24
C MET A 15 13.92 5.68 -0.90
N LEU A 16 13.86 5.60 -2.23
CA LEU A 16 12.62 5.21 -2.92
C LEU A 16 12.19 3.79 -2.54
N LYS A 17 13.15 2.86 -2.37
CA LYS A 17 12.87 1.53 -1.81
C LYS A 17 12.42 1.59 -0.37
N LYS A 18 12.94 2.52 0.46
CA LYS A 18 12.47 2.75 1.84
C LYS A 18 11.08 3.38 1.85
N LEU A 19 10.78 4.35 0.96
CA LEU A 19 9.46 4.97 0.84
C LEU A 19 8.41 3.94 0.36
N VAL A 20 8.72 3.20 -0.68
CA VAL A 20 7.88 2.08 -1.16
C VAL A 20 7.80 0.97 -0.11
N PHE A 21 8.90 0.67 0.58
CA PHE A 21 8.92 -0.31 1.67
C PHE A 21 8.19 0.20 2.92
N LEU A 22 8.25 1.50 3.24
CA LEU A 22 7.47 2.13 4.31
C LEU A 22 5.97 2.16 3.96
N LEU A 23 5.60 2.51 2.73
CA LEU A 23 4.23 2.40 2.23
C LEU A 23 3.76 0.93 2.23
N ILE A 24 4.61 -0.01 1.82
CA ILE A 24 4.30 -1.45 1.82
C ILE A 24 4.33 -2.00 3.27
N THR A 25 5.24 -1.56 4.14
CA THR A 25 5.23 -1.95 5.57
C THR A 25 4.10 -1.26 6.34
N MET A 26 3.73 -0.02 6.03
CA MET A 26 2.45 0.53 6.51
C MET A 26 1.27 -0.31 6.04
N LEU A 27 1.27 -0.77 4.81
CA LEU A 27 0.25 -1.67 4.26
C LEU A 27 0.23 -3.06 4.92
N LEU A 28 1.38 -3.52 5.46
CA LEU A 28 1.54 -4.86 6.05
C LEU A 28 1.56 -4.86 7.60
N VAL A 29 1.81 -3.71 8.24
CA VAL A 29 2.06 -3.62 9.70
C VAL A 29 1.07 -2.69 10.41
N ALA A 30 0.28 -1.87 9.66
CA ALA A 30 -0.68 -1.01 10.29
C ALA A 30 -2.07 -1.66 10.34
N PRO A 31 -2.51 -2.12 11.48
CA PRO A 31 -3.92 -2.19 11.76
C PRO A 31 -4.35 -0.91 12.48
N SER A 32 -5.40 -0.28 11.97
CA SER A 32 -6.35 0.56 12.72
C SER A 32 -6.57 1.98 12.22
N ILE A 33 -7.76 2.50 12.00
CA ILE A 33 -8.73 3.11 12.92
C ILE A 33 -9.74 4.01 12.25
N ILE A 34 -10.96 4.05 12.77
CA ILE A 34 -12.10 4.89 12.36
C ILE A 34 -12.22 6.18 13.18
N LEU A 35 -12.69 7.27 12.58
CA LEU A 35 -13.89 7.99 13.05
C LEU A 35 -14.50 8.91 11.99
N ALA A 36 -15.84 8.90 11.96
CA ALA A 36 -16.67 9.66 11.06
C ALA A 36 -16.46 11.18 11.18
N GLY A 37 -16.08 11.82 10.08
CA GLY A 37 -16.07 13.27 9.92
C GLY A 37 -16.81 13.66 8.63
N CYS A 38 -17.75 14.57 8.74
CA CYS A 38 -18.63 15.05 7.69
C CYS A 38 -17.91 15.49 6.41
N SER A 39 -18.31 14.93 5.29
CA SER A 39 -17.88 15.27 3.94
C SER A 39 -18.23 16.72 3.58
N GLY A 40 -17.25 17.58 3.46
CA GLY A 40 -17.29 18.80 2.67
C GLY A 40 -16.79 18.49 1.26
N GLY A 41 -17.57 18.86 0.25
CA GLY A 41 -17.45 18.53 -1.16
C GLY A 41 -16.04 18.50 -1.73
N VAL A 42 -15.47 17.36 -1.76
CA VAL A 42 -14.20 17.05 -2.40
C VAL A 42 -14.51 16.43 -3.76
N SER A 43 -13.87 16.93 -4.81
CA SER A 43 -13.86 16.22 -6.09
C SER A 43 -13.22 14.86 -5.82
N ASP A 44 -13.97 13.81 -5.98
CA ASP A 44 -13.53 12.46 -5.66
C ASP A 44 -12.31 12.10 -6.51
N ILE A 45 -11.10 12.03 -5.90
CA ILE A 45 -9.86 11.76 -6.63
C ILE A 45 -9.86 10.40 -7.32
N ILE A 46 -10.71 9.46 -6.89
CA ILE A 46 -10.94 8.19 -7.59
C ILE A 46 -11.50 8.41 -9.00
N ALA A 47 -12.26 9.49 -9.23
CA ALA A 47 -12.78 9.83 -10.55
C ALA A 47 -11.70 10.27 -11.56
N LEU A 48 -10.46 10.45 -11.10
CA LEU A 48 -9.30 10.75 -11.94
C LEU A 48 -8.56 9.48 -12.39
N VAL A 49 -8.87 8.33 -11.79
CA VAL A 49 -8.23 7.05 -12.16
C VAL A 49 -8.66 6.66 -13.58
N PRO A 50 -7.72 6.30 -14.47
CA PRO A 50 -8.06 5.90 -15.83
C PRO A 50 -8.78 4.55 -15.88
N GLN A 51 -9.74 4.41 -16.82
CA GLN A 51 -10.52 3.16 -17.03
C GLN A 51 -9.67 1.91 -17.26
N LYS A 52 -8.43 2.09 -17.72
CA LYS A 52 -7.49 0.99 -17.95
C LYS A 52 -7.08 0.25 -16.69
N ALA A 53 -7.17 0.90 -15.53
CA ALA A 53 -6.79 0.29 -14.25
C ALA A 53 -7.71 -0.90 -13.92
N ASN A 54 -7.11 -2.03 -13.55
CA ASN A 54 -7.80 -3.23 -13.07
C ASN A 54 -7.52 -3.52 -11.59
N LEU A 55 -6.64 -2.71 -10.98
CA LEU A 55 -6.42 -2.62 -9.55
C LEU A 55 -6.54 -1.16 -9.13
N VAL A 56 -7.27 -0.91 -8.06
CA VAL A 56 -7.40 0.39 -7.43
C VAL A 56 -7.51 0.22 -5.92
N GLY A 57 -6.88 1.12 -5.17
CA GLY A 57 -7.04 1.18 -3.73
C GLY A 57 -6.91 2.61 -3.23
N GLU A 58 -7.40 2.82 -2.02
CA GLU A 58 -7.38 4.11 -1.31
C GLU A 58 -6.81 3.93 0.08
N ILE A 59 -6.09 4.94 0.53
CA ILE A 59 -5.54 5.05 1.89
C ILE A 59 -5.96 6.42 2.43
N ASN A 60 -6.65 6.45 3.57
CA ASN A 60 -7.02 7.66 4.30
C ASN A 60 -5.91 8.01 5.30
N LEU A 61 -4.90 8.73 4.84
CA LEU A 61 -3.69 8.98 5.63
C LEU A 61 -3.96 9.90 6.81
N SER A 62 -4.73 10.98 6.61
CA SER A 62 -5.08 11.90 7.69
C SER A 62 -5.85 11.23 8.82
N GLN A 63 -6.76 10.29 8.50
CA GLN A 63 -7.45 9.51 9.52
C GLN A 63 -6.49 8.61 10.30
N ILE A 64 -5.58 7.94 9.60
CA ILE A 64 -4.56 7.08 10.21
C ILE A 64 -3.64 7.89 11.13
N LEU A 65 -3.13 9.02 10.68
CA LEU A 65 -2.15 9.81 11.43
C LEU A 65 -2.76 10.60 12.60
N SER A 66 -4.06 10.93 12.54
CA SER A 66 -4.75 11.70 13.57
C SER A 66 -5.36 10.85 14.70
N ASP A 67 -5.34 9.56 14.58
CA ASP A 67 -6.00 8.69 15.56
C ASP A 67 -5.11 8.37 16.77
N GLU A 68 -5.69 8.53 17.96
CA GLU A 68 -4.98 8.39 19.24
C GLU A 68 -4.48 6.96 19.47
N ASP A 69 -5.24 5.94 19.08
CA ASP A 69 -4.84 4.54 19.29
C ASP A 69 -3.62 4.16 18.43
N PHE A 70 -3.46 4.75 17.24
CA PHE A 70 -2.24 4.55 16.44
C PHE A 70 -1.05 5.24 17.08
N ALA A 71 -1.26 6.47 17.53
CA ALA A 71 -0.23 7.15 18.28
C ALA A 71 0.21 6.30 19.49
N ASP A 72 -0.74 5.68 20.20
CA ASP A 72 -0.45 4.86 21.37
C ASP A 72 0.29 3.55 21.02
N ILE A 73 -0.05 2.89 19.91
CA ILE A 73 0.70 1.72 19.41
C ILE A 73 2.18 2.08 19.11
N TYR A 74 2.44 3.29 18.62
CA TYR A 74 3.80 3.78 18.36
C TYR A 74 4.49 4.32 19.63
N ASN A 75 3.73 4.91 20.58
CA ASN A 75 4.26 5.50 21.82
C ASN A 75 4.70 4.42 22.82
N ARG A 76 5.68 3.61 22.46
CA ARG A 76 6.15 2.51 23.31
C ARG A 76 7.16 3.00 24.34
N PRO A 77 7.20 2.38 25.53
CA PRO A 77 8.31 2.58 26.42
C PRO A 77 9.61 2.15 25.73
N PRO A 78 10.67 3.01 25.79
CA PRO A 78 11.94 2.70 25.13
C PRO A 78 12.55 1.44 25.75
N LYS A 79 13.23 0.62 24.95
CA LYS A 79 14.16 -0.39 25.46
C LYS A 79 15.26 0.30 26.27
N GLU A 80 15.86 -0.44 27.24
CA GLU A 80 16.99 0.10 28.02
C GLU A 80 18.05 0.72 27.09
N ASN A 81 18.23 2.06 27.17
CA ASN A 81 19.12 2.90 26.37
C ASN A 81 18.63 3.32 24.96
N GLU A 82 17.37 3.21 24.63
CA GLU A 82 16.76 3.83 23.45
C GLU A 82 15.94 5.06 23.85
N ASP A 83 15.96 6.10 23.02
CA ASP A 83 15.08 7.26 23.20
C ASP A 83 13.62 6.83 22.91
N PRO A 84 12.63 7.40 23.65
CA PRO A 84 11.22 7.15 23.33
C PRO A 84 10.95 7.58 21.90
N GLN A 85 10.43 6.66 21.08
CA GLN A 85 9.96 6.96 19.73
C GLN A 85 8.45 7.05 19.75
N THR A 86 7.93 8.24 19.56
CA THR A 86 6.50 8.49 19.34
C THR A 86 6.21 8.42 17.82
N LEU A 87 4.95 8.27 17.45
CA LEU A 87 4.54 8.43 16.05
C LEU A 87 5.03 9.78 15.49
N GLN A 88 4.93 10.84 16.31
CA GLN A 88 5.40 12.17 15.95
C GLN A 88 6.91 12.19 15.65
N ASP A 89 7.75 11.57 16.50
CA ASP A 89 9.19 11.49 16.26
C ASP A 89 9.53 10.76 14.97
N VAL A 90 8.76 9.71 14.63
CA VAL A 90 8.93 8.95 13.36
C VAL A 90 8.58 9.83 12.16
N LEU A 91 7.49 10.60 12.25
CA LEU A 91 7.09 11.54 11.20
C LEU A 91 8.09 12.68 11.04
N ASP A 92 8.58 13.25 12.14
CA ASP A 92 9.59 14.31 12.11
C ASP A 92 10.92 13.81 11.51
N VAL A 93 11.37 12.60 11.86
CA VAL A 93 12.55 11.98 11.24
C VAL A 93 12.33 11.73 9.74
N PHE A 94 11.12 11.31 9.35
CA PHE A 94 10.80 11.12 7.94
C PHE A 94 10.84 12.46 7.18
N GLU A 95 10.28 13.51 7.75
CA GLU A 95 10.33 14.88 7.20
C GLU A 95 11.77 15.38 7.11
N ASP A 96 12.58 15.24 8.17
CA ASP A 96 13.98 15.64 8.20
C ASP A 96 14.82 14.91 7.13
N ASP A 97 14.56 13.62 6.92
CA ASP A 97 15.30 12.78 5.97
C ASP A 97 14.84 12.96 4.50
N SER A 98 13.56 13.20 4.28
CA SER A 98 12.95 13.25 2.94
C SER A 98 12.61 14.66 2.47
N GLY A 99 12.43 15.60 3.38
CA GLY A 99 11.85 16.92 3.12
C GLY A 99 10.34 16.89 2.90
N ILE A 100 9.66 15.79 3.18
CA ILE A 100 8.21 15.60 2.96
C ILE A 100 7.52 15.37 4.30
N ASP A 101 6.58 16.26 4.66
CA ASP A 101 5.70 16.05 5.81
C ASP A 101 4.50 15.20 5.40
N LEU A 102 4.42 13.97 5.94
CA LEU A 102 3.27 13.08 5.65
C LEU A 102 1.95 13.58 6.23
N ARG A 103 1.99 14.52 7.18
CA ARG A 103 0.79 15.14 7.79
C ARG A 103 0.07 16.09 6.84
N ASP A 104 0.76 16.56 5.79
CA ASP A 104 0.18 17.42 4.76
C ASP A 104 -0.72 16.63 3.79
N PHE A 105 -0.70 15.30 3.84
CA PHE A 105 -1.48 14.46 2.94
C PHE A 105 -2.75 13.93 3.61
N ASP A 106 -3.89 14.17 2.99
CA ASP A 106 -5.18 13.68 3.47
C ASP A 106 -5.40 12.22 3.07
N ARG A 107 -5.27 11.92 1.77
CA ARG A 107 -5.50 10.59 1.23
C ARG A 107 -4.74 10.35 -0.08
N GLY A 108 -4.53 9.08 -0.37
CA GLY A 108 -3.93 8.62 -1.62
C GLY A 108 -4.76 7.55 -2.30
N VAL A 109 -4.90 7.64 -3.62
CA VAL A 109 -5.50 6.60 -4.47
C VAL A 109 -4.41 6.02 -5.36
N PHE A 110 -4.07 4.76 -5.16
CA PHE A 110 -3.15 4.05 -6.03
C PHE A 110 -3.92 3.20 -7.05
N PHE A 111 -3.36 3.05 -8.23
CA PHE A 111 -3.97 2.27 -9.28
C PHE A 111 -2.93 1.62 -10.20
N SER A 112 -3.30 0.50 -10.81
CA SER A 112 -2.44 -0.24 -11.70
C SER A 112 -3.22 -0.97 -12.78
N ASP A 113 -2.57 -1.23 -13.91
CA ASP A 113 -3.00 -2.27 -14.87
C ASP A 113 -2.04 -3.47 -14.71
N THR A 114 -2.50 -4.46 -13.96
CA THR A 114 -1.70 -5.65 -13.63
C THR A 114 -1.51 -6.61 -14.82
N SER A 115 -2.24 -6.37 -15.91
CA SER A 115 -2.10 -7.16 -17.15
C SER A 115 -0.84 -6.78 -17.96
N VAL A 116 -0.26 -5.61 -17.65
CA VAL A 116 0.96 -5.11 -18.29
C VAL A 116 2.17 -5.53 -17.47
N SER A 117 2.70 -6.71 -17.78
CA SER A 117 3.98 -7.18 -17.25
C SER A 117 5.02 -7.16 -18.38
N GLY A 118 6.16 -6.52 -18.15
CA GLY A 118 7.24 -6.48 -19.15
C GLY A 118 8.35 -5.50 -18.80
N ASP A 119 9.41 -5.54 -19.62
CA ASP A 119 10.59 -4.67 -19.51
C ASP A 119 10.29 -3.16 -19.63
N ASP A 120 9.06 -2.78 -20.00
CA ASP A 120 8.58 -1.40 -20.13
C ASP A 120 8.08 -0.78 -18.79
N GLY A 121 8.34 -1.41 -17.65
CA GLY A 121 8.14 -0.82 -16.31
C GLY A 121 6.70 -0.91 -15.74
N GLY A 122 5.75 -1.54 -16.43
CA GLY A 122 4.38 -1.71 -15.93
C GLY A 122 3.46 -0.49 -16.13
N TYR A 123 2.34 -0.44 -15.42
CA TYR A 123 1.40 0.68 -15.41
C TYR A 123 0.93 0.92 -13.97
N PHE A 124 1.53 1.88 -13.28
CA PHE A 124 1.24 2.21 -11.89
C PHE A 124 1.27 3.72 -11.67
N GLY A 125 0.32 4.23 -10.89
CA GLY A 125 0.26 5.62 -10.46
C GLY A 125 -0.43 5.76 -9.11
N VAL A 126 -0.13 6.88 -8.44
CA VAL A 126 -0.75 7.30 -7.18
C VAL A 126 -1.22 8.73 -7.35
N ILE A 127 -2.49 9.00 -7.03
CA ILE A 127 -3.07 10.33 -6.95
C ILE A 127 -3.17 10.67 -5.47
N ILE A 128 -2.61 11.81 -5.07
CA ILE A 128 -2.54 12.24 -3.68
C ILE A 128 -3.28 13.57 -3.53
N GLU A 129 -4.07 13.67 -2.48
CA GLU A 129 -4.75 14.88 -2.04
C GLU A 129 -4.23 15.31 -0.68
N GLY A 130 -4.05 16.63 -0.48
CA GLY A 130 -3.55 17.20 0.76
C GLY A 130 -3.36 18.70 0.69
N ASP A 131 -2.80 19.29 1.75
CA ASP A 131 -2.45 20.70 1.88
C ASP A 131 -0.92 20.87 1.89
N PHE A 132 -0.30 20.68 0.75
CA PHE A 132 1.15 20.70 0.56
C PHE A 132 1.61 21.90 -0.27
N ASP A 133 2.87 22.34 -0.08
CA ASP A 133 3.52 23.26 -1.01
C ASP A 133 4.15 22.49 -2.18
N GLY A 134 3.75 22.85 -3.39
CA GLY A 134 4.22 22.15 -4.59
C GLY A 134 5.69 22.39 -4.92
N GLU A 135 6.26 23.57 -4.57
CA GLU A 135 7.67 23.87 -4.79
C GLU A 135 8.52 23.09 -3.78
N ASP A 136 8.14 23.09 -2.49
CA ASP A 136 8.82 22.35 -1.44
C ASP A 136 8.79 20.83 -1.71
N LEU A 137 7.66 20.31 -2.20
CA LEU A 137 7.52 18.90 -2.58
C LEU A 137 8.44 18.52 -3.76
N LEU A 138 8.56 19.37 -4.78
CA LEU A 138 9.48 19.14 -5.90
C LEU A 138 10.94 19.15 -5.44
N ASP A 139 11.33 20.13 -4.63
CA ASP A 139 12.69 20.22 -4.08
C ASP A 139 13.04 18.99 -3.25
N ALA A 140 12.10 18.49 -2.45
CA ALA A 140 12.26 17.25 -1.68
C ALA A 140 12.44 16.02 -2.59
N ILE A 141 11.62 15.90 -3.65
CA ILE A 141 11.71 14.82 -4.64
C ILE A 141 13.04 14.87 -5.40
N GLU A 142 13.47 16.03 -5.88
CA GLU A 142 14.78 16.21 -6.55
C GLU A 142 15.94 15.80 -5.63
N SER A 143 15.88 16.25 -4.38
CA SER A 143 16.88 15.90 -3.36
C SER A 143 16.94 14.38 -3.13
N SER A 144 15.80 13.72 -3.07
CA SER A 144 15.70 12.28 -2.83
C SER A 144 16.13 11.43 -4.02
N MET A 145 15.91 11.94 -5.24
CA MET A 145 16.27 11.25 -6.49
C MET A 145 17.72 11.49 -6.89
N GLY A 146 18.38 12.50 -6.29
CA GLY A 146 19.78 12.82 -6.53
C GLY A 146 20.07 13.46 -7.89
N GLY A 147 19.08 14.12 -8.50
CA GLY A 147 19.21 14.80 -9.79
C GLY A 147 18.06 15.78 -10.05
N GLU A 148 18.30 16.76 -10.94
CA GLU A 148 17.27 17.70 -11.39
C GLU A 148 16.21 16.96 -12.20
N LEU A 149 14.93 17.34 -12.00
CA LEU A 149 13.83 16.82 -12.81
C LEU A 149 13.77 17.56 -14.15
N SER A 150 13.54 16.84 -15.23
CA SER A 150 13.23 17.44 -16.52
C SER A 150 11.76 17.85 -16.55
N VAL A 151 11.45 18.99 -17.17
CA VAL A 151 10.10 19.53 -17.25
C VAL A 151 9.61 19.53 -18.68
N ASP A 152 8.49 18.84 -18.93
CA ASP A 152 7.79 18.83 -20.21
C ASP A 152 6.35 19.32 -20.03
N GLU A 153 5.84 20.11 -20.96
CA GLU A 153 4.43 20.55 -20.94
C GLU A 153 3.54 19.51 -21.65
N TYR A 154 2.48 19.06 -20.97
CA TYR A 154 1.49 18.16 -21.53
C TYR A 154 0.06 18.66 -21.24
N LYS A 155 -0.66 19.08 -22.27
CA LYS A 155 -2.06 19.60 -22.17
C LYS A 155 -2.22 20.76 -21.19
N GLY A 156 -1.20 21.59 -21.03
CA GLY A 156 -1.20 22.75 -20.13
C GLY A 156 -0.81 22.41 -18.69
N TYR A 157 -0.32 21.20 -18.44
CA TYR A 157 0.26 20.76 -17.17
C TYR A 157 1.76 20.54 -17.35
N ASP A 158 2.55 21.01 -16.40
CA ASP A 158 3.96 20.67 -16.31
C ASP A 158 4.10 19.25 -15.76
N ILE A 159 4.84 18.42 -16.47
CA ILE A 159 5.23 17.07 -16.05
C ILE A 159 6.71 17.09 -15.72
N TYR A 160 7.01 16.81 -14.48
CA TYR A 160 8.37 16.70 -13.96
C TYR A 160 8.77 15.23 -13.99
N SER A 161 9.85 14.87 -14.67
CA SER A 161 10.30 13.48 -14.83
C SER A 161 11.78 13.30 -14.51
N ASN A 162 12.15 12.09 -14.09
CA ASN A 162 13.55 11.71 -13.88
C ASN A 162 14.29 11.59 -15.24
N GLU A 163 15.64 11.58 -15.19
CA GLU A 163 16.49 11.51 -16.40
C GLU A 163 16.16 10.31 -17.31
N ASP A 164 15.77 9.18 -16.74
CA ASP A 164 15.44 7.95 -17.50
C ASP A 164 13.99 7.94 -18.02
N GLU A 165 13.21 8.99 -17.76
CA GLU A 165 11.80 9.11 -18.12
C GLU A 165 10.93 7.93 -17.64
N THR A 166 11.33 7.25 -16.57
CA THR A 166 10.58 6.11 -16.02
C THR A 166 9.50 6.53 -15.03
N SER A 167 9.71 7.65 -14.34
CA SER A 167 8.80 8.19 -13.31
C SER A 167 8.55 9.67 -13.54
N ALA A 168 7.35 10.12 -13.21
CA ALA A 168 6.94 11.51 -13.36
C ALA A 168 5.98 11.92 -12.24
N ILE A 169 5.91 13.24 -12.01
CA ILE A 169 4.93 13.91 -11.15
C ILE A 169 4.25 15.03 -11.94
N ALA A 170 2.96 15.26 -11.68
CA ALA A 170 2.24 16.41 -12.22
C ALA A 170 1.23 16.93 -11.20
N PHE A 171 1.19 18.24 -11.01
CA PHE A 171 0.19 18.89 -10.16
C PHE A 171 -1.10 19.10 -10.93
N LEU A 172 -2.18 18.52 -10.46
CA LEU A 172 -3.49 18.62 -11.07
C LEU A 172 -4.29 19.83 -10.54
N SER A 173 -4.02 20.23 -9.31
CA SER A 173 -4.54 21.40 -8.62
C SER A 173 -3.58 21.78 -7.47
N PRO A 174 -3.80 22.90 -6.74
CA PRO A 174 -2.98 23.21 -5.56
C PRO A 174 -3.01 22.16 -4.45
N SER A 175 -4.02 21.27 -4.44
CA SER A 175 -4.19 20.25 -3.40
C SER A 175 -4.20 18.82 -3.94
N VAL A 176 -3.92 18.62 -5.23
CA VAL A 176 -3.92 17.26 -5.82
C VAL A 176 -2.78 17.14 -6.80
N PHE A 177 -1.97 16.10 -6.63
CA PHE A 177 -0.96 15.71 -7.62
C PHE A 177 -1.04 14.22 -7.94
N VAL A 178 -0.42 13.84 -9.04
CA VAL A 178 -0.24 12.45 -9.45
C VAL A 178 1.24 12.16 -9.61
N ILE A 179 1.68 11.03 -9.07
CA ILE A 179 3.03 10.50 -9.21
C ILE A 179 2.98 9.05 -9.72
N GLY A 180 3.91 8.66 -10.56
CA GLY A 180 4.00 7.29 -11.08
C GLY A 180 4.80 7.23 -12.36
N GLN A 181 4.55 6.22 -13.17
CA GLN A 181 5.14 6.15 -14.50
C GLN A 181 4.56 7.22 -15.42
N ILE A 182 5.30 7.65 -16.41
CA ILE A 182 4.89 8.75 -17.32
C ILE A 182 3.54 8.47 -18.01
N SER A 183 3.29 7.23 -18.43
CA SER A 183 2.04 6.88 -19.12
C SER A 183 0.82 7.01 -18.22
N PRO A 184 0.77 6.42 -16.99
CA PRO A 184 -0.28 6.67 -16.01
C PRO A 184 -0.51 8.14 -15.68
N VAL A 185 0.56 8.92 -15.45
CA VAL A 185 0.47 10.36 -15.16
C VAL A 185 -0.21 11.12 -16.31
N LYS A 186 0.19 10.86 -17.56
CA LYS A 186 -0.44 11.44 -18.75
C LYS A 186 -1.90 11.00 -18.91
N ASP A 187 -2.22 9.76 -18.54
CA ASP A 187 -3.58 9.22 -18.60
C ASP A 187 -4.51 9.90 -17.58
N VAL A 188 -4.03 10.14 -16.34
CA VAL A 188 -4.76 10.88 -15.31
C VAL A 188 -5.06 12.31 -15.78
N ILE A 189 -4.09 13.01 -16.37
CA ILE A 189 -4.31 14.33 -16.97
C ILE A 189 -5.38 14.26 -18.06
N GLN A 190 -5.38 13.22 -18.90
CA GLN A 190 -6.39 13.06 -19.94
C GLN A 190 -7.79 12.81 -19.37
N VAL A 191 -7.91 12.05 -18.27
CA VAL A 191 -9.18 11.84 -17.56
C VAL A 191 -9.68 13.18 -17.02
N LYS A 192 -8.83 13.93 -16.34
CA LYS A 192 -9.16 15.26 -15.80
C LYS A 192 -9.67 16.21 -16.88
N GLU A 193 -9.07 16.19 -18.06
CA GLU A 193 -9.46 17.02 -19.21
C GLU A 193 -10.67 16.45 -19.99
N GLY A 194 -11.25 15.34 -19.56
CA GLY A 194 -12.37 14.68 -20.23
C GLY A 194 -12.02 14.07 -21.60
N ASN A 195 -10.74 13.85 -21.88
CA ASN A 195 -10.25 13.27 -23.13
C ASN A 195 -10.07 11.74 -23.04
N ARG A 196 -10.24 11.18 -21.85
CA ARG A 196 -10.19 9.74 -21.57
C ARG A 196 -11.26 9.41 -20.54
N GLU A 197 -11.80 8.20 -20.62
CA GLU A 197 -12.77 7.70 -19.66
C GLU A 197 -12.10 7.40 -18.31
N ALA A 198 -12.80 7.79 -17.24
CA ALA A 198 -12.44 7.44 -15.87
C ALA A 198 -12.76 5.98 -15.57
N LEU A 199 -12.20 5.47 -14.47
CA LEU A 199 -12.50 4.16 -13.92
C LEU A 199 -14.01 3.94 -13.80
N GLY A 200 -14.49 2.78 -14.26
CA GLY A 200 -15.90 2.41 -14.26
C GLY A 200 -16.08 0.91 -14.26
N GLY A 201 -17.34 0.46 -14.49
CA GLY A 201 -17.68 -0.96 -14.54
C GLY A 201 -17.45 -1.69 -13.22
N ASP A 202 -17.13 -2.98 -13.30
CA ASP A 202 -17.06 -3.89 -12.16
C ASP A 202 -16.06 -3.43 -11.06
N VAL A 203 -14.93 -2.80 -11.44
CA VAL A 203 -13.95 -2.27 -10.47
C VAL A 203 -14.60 -1.19 -9.62
N MET A 204 -15.20 -0.19 -10.27
CA MET A 204 -15.79 0.96 -9.58
C MET A 204 -17.06 0.58 -8.80
N GLU A 205 -17.87 -0.34 -9.34
CA GLU A 205 -19.04 -0.87 -8.63
C GLU A 205 -18.60 -1.58 -7.35
N THR A 206 -17.64 -2.49 -7.45
CA THR A 206 -17.09 -3.19 -6.29
C THR A 206 -16.42 -2.24 -5.29
N TYR A 207 -15.65 -1.25 -5.78
CA TYR A 207 -15.01 -0.24 -4.92
C TYR A 207 -16.05 0.55 -4.09
N ASN A 208 -17.16 0.94 -4.71
CA ASN A 208 -18.23 1.67 -4.02
C ASN A 208 -18.98 0.79 -3.00
N GLU A 209 -19.04 -0.53 -3.20
CA GLU A 209 -19.65 -1.47 -2.25
C GLU A 209 -18.82 -1.63 -0.97
N LEU A 210 -17.53 -1.33 -0.98
CA LEU A 210 -16.65 -1.44 0.21
C LEU A 210 -16.94 -0.33 1.24
N GLY A 211 -17.62 0.74 0.86
CA GLY A 211 -17.91 1.87 1.74
C GLY A 211 -16.68 2.71 2.08
N ASP A 212 -16.79 3.43 3.19
CA ASP A 212 -15.67 4.19 3.74
C ASP A 212 -14.80 3.27 4.60
N ALA A 213 -13.49 3.38 4.46
CA ALA A 213 -12.52 2.59 5.23
C ALA A 213 -11.17 3.32 5.27
N LEU A 214 -10.30 2.92 6.18
CA LEU A 214 -8.95 3.47 6.28
C LEU A 214 -8.10 3.08 5.07
N ILE A 215 -8.22 1.81 4.68
CA ILE A 215 -7.59 1.26 3.49
C ILE A 215 -8.63 0.37 2.82
N LYS A 216 -8.83 0.58 1.53
CA LYS A 216 -9.65 -0.32 0.72
C LYS A 216 -9.00 -0.55 -0.64
N MET A 217 -9.20 -1.73 -1.18
CA MET A 217 -8.62 -2.10 -2.48
C MET A 217 -9.54 -3.07 -3.23
N VAL A 218 -9.57 -2.93 -4.54
CA VAL A 218 -10.21 -3.84 -5.48
C VAL A 218 -9.22 -4.22 -6.56
N SER A 219 -9.15 -5.50 -6.90
CA SER A 219 -8.44 -6.01 -8.07
C SER A 219 -9.30 -7.00 -8.84
N LEU A 220 -9.33 -6.87 -10.16
CA LEU A 220 -10.03 -7.80 -11.06
C LEU A 220 -9.14 -8.95 -11.57
N GLN A 221 -8.03 -9.20 -10.92
CA GLN A 221 -7.15 -10.34 -11.24
C GLN A 221 -6.41 -10.78 -9.99
N ALA A 222 -5.85 -11.99 -10.00
CA ALA A 222 -4.93 -12.44 -8.99
C ALA A 222 -3.68 -11.54 -9.02
N TYR A 223 -3.62 -10.54 -8.14
CA TYR A 223 -2.46 -9.64 -8.06
C TYR A 223 -1.55 -10.06 -6.90
N LEU A 224 -0.35 -10.48 -7.26
CA LEU A 224 0.75 -10.64 -6.30
C LEU A 224 2.02 -10.03 -6.92
N GLY A 225 2.01 -8.70 -7.06
CA GLY A 225 3.22 -7.93 -7.34
C GLY A 225 3.77 -7.97 -8.77
N GLY A 226 2.93 -8.22 -9.79
CA GLY A 226 3.35 -8.15 -11.22
C GLY A 226 4.12 -9.36 -11.74
N GLU A 227 4.46 -10.31 -10.88
CA GLU A 227 4.96 -11.62 -11.29
C GLU A 227 3.84 -12.65 -11.17
N THR A 228 3.77 -13.57 -12.12
CA THR A 228 2.93 -14.77 -11.94
C THR A 228 3.38 -15.46 -10.66
N LEU A 229 2.41 -15.74 -9.77
CA LEU A 229 2.68 -16.58 -8.61
C LEU A 229 3.51 -17.79 -9.06
N PRO A 230 4.65 -18.06 -8.41
CA PRO A 230 5.32 -19.32 -8.66
C PRO A 230 4.35 -20.45 -8.33
N ASP A 231 4.27 -21.47 -9.17
CA ASP A 231 3.40 -22.64 -8.93
C ASP A 231 3.65 -23.29 -7.55
N SER A 232 4.83 -23.03 -6.95
CA SER A 232 5.19 -23.53 -5.63
C SER A 232 6.23 -22.63 -4.96
N LEU A 233 6.22 -22.61 -3.61
CA LEU A 233 7.27 -21.94 -2.84
C LEU A 233 8.57 -22.77 -2.87
N PRO A 234 9.73 -22.12 -3.15
CA PRO A 234 11.02 -22.83 -3.17
C PRO A 234 11.29 -23.54 -1.83
N GLY A 235 11.43 -24.86 -1.88
CA GLY A 235 11.74 -25.68 -0.71
C GLY A 235 10.55 -26.16 0.12
N LEU A 236 9.33 -25.75 -0.23
CA LEU A 236 8.10 -26.23 0.38
C LEU A 236 7.20 -26.90 -0.69
N PRO A 237 6.58 -28.05 -0.41
CA PRO A 237 5.68 -28.74 -1.33
C PRO A 237 4.28 -28.09 -1.30
N ILE A 238 4.22 -26.76 -1.49
CA ILE A 238 2.99 -25.97 -1.46
C ILE A 238 2.67 -25.56 -2.89
N ASP A 239 1.50 -26.01 -3.38
CA ASP A 239 0.97 -25.66 -4.69
C ASP A 239 0.15 -24.36 -4.57
N LEU A 240 0.68 -23.25 -5.12
CA LEU A 240 0.02 -21.95 -5.12
C LEU A 240 -0.88 -21.73 -6.35
N SER A 241 -0.94 -22.69 -7.28
CA SER A 241 -1.72 -22.58 -8.50
C SER A 241 -3.22 -22.26 -8.28
N PRO A 242 -3.88 -22.65 -7.16
CA PRO A 242 -5.28 -22.24 -6.93
C PRO A 242 -5.48 -20.73 -6.90
N PHE A 243 -4.50 -19.95 -6.44
CA PHE A 243 -4.61 -18.48 -6.40
C PHE A 243 -4.54 -17.83 -7.79
N ALA A 244 -4.03 -18.51 -8.79
CA ALA A 244 -4.06 -18.03 -10.17
C ALA A 244 -5.50 -17.98 -10.76
N ASP A 245 -6.46 -18.70 -10.15
CA ASP A 245 -7.87 -18.72 -10.54
C ASP A 245 -8.71 -17.61 -9.90
N ILE A 246 -8.09 -16.65 -9.19
CA ILE A 246 -8.78 -15.48 -8.63
C ILE A 246 -9.17 -14.54 -9.78
N GLU A 247 -10.47 -14.27 -9.90
CA GLU A 247 -11.03 -13.32 -10.87
C GLU A 247 -11.20 -11.92 -10.27
N LYS A 248 -11.45 -11.85 -8.97
CA LYS A 248 -11.62 -10.58 -8.24
C LYS A 248 -11.18 -10.75 -6.80
N SER A 249 -10.49 -9.74 -6.29
CA SER A 249 -10.17 -9.63 -4.86
C SER A 249 -10.53 -8.27 -4.32
N THR A 250 -10.93 -8.22 -3.05
CA THR A 250 -11.13 -6.99 -2.28
C THR A 250 -10.39 -7.09 -0.97
N LEU A 251 -9.95 -5.93 -0.49
CA LEU A 251 -9.40 -5.79 0.85
C LEU A 251 -10.02 -4.55 1.49
N VAL A 252 -10.46 -4.70 2.72
CA VAL A 252 -10.89 -3.59 3.58
C VAL A 252 -10.14 -3.71 4.89
N LEU A 253 -9.54 -2.61 5.31
CA LEU A 253 -9.00 -2.45 6.64
C LEU A 253 -9.66 -1.24 7.26
N ASP A 254 -10.30 -1.46 8.39
CA ASP A 254 -11.07 -0.42 9.07
C ASP A 254 -11.08 -0.64 10.59
N LYS A 255 -11.61 0.31 11.38
CA LYS A 255 -11.68 0.22 12.84
C LYS A 255 -13.01 0.69 13.38
N GLN A 256 -13.48 0.04 14.44
CA GLN A 256 -14.64 0.45 15.21
C GLN A 256 -14.28 0.54 16.69
N GLY A 257 -14.30 1.75 17.23
CA GLY A 257 -13.82 1.99 18.60
C GLY A 257 -12.33 1.62 18.72
N HIS A 258 -11.98 0.67 19.57
CA HIS A 258 -10.61 0.18 19.76
C HIS A 258 -10.35 -1.18 19.08
N THR A 259 -11.23 -1.60 18.19
CA THR A 259 -11.09 -2.87 17.45
C THR A 259 -10.78 -2.59 15.99
N ILE A 260 -9.77 -3.23 15.50
CA ILE A 260 -9.29 -3.27 14.15
C ILE A 260 -9.86 -4.46 13.47
N PHE A 261 -10.34 -4.30 12.26
CA PHE A 261 -10.73 -5.43 11.44
C PHE A 261 -10.19 -5.29 10.03
N MET A 262 -9.80 -6.42 9.50
CA MET A 262 -9.44 -6.58 8.09
C MET A 262 -10.34 -7.65 7.49
N GLU A 263 -10.83 -7.40 6.30
CA GLU A 263 -11.56 -8.38 5.51
C GLU A 263 -10.96 -8.44 4.10
N THR A 264 -10.64 -9.65 3.66
CA THR A 264 -10.23 -9.93 2.27
C THR A 264 -11.21 -10.92 1.67
N LYS A 265 -11.81 -10.57 0.54
CA LYS A 265 -12.67 -11.47 -0.24
C LYS A 265 -11.98 -11.85 -1.53
N LEU A 266 -11.86 -13.14 -1.79
CA LEU A 266 -11.27 -13.71 -2.98
C LEU A 266 -12.35 -14.47 -3.76
N HIS A 267 -12.69 -13.96 -4.94
CA HIS A 267 -13.62 -14.60 -5.86
C HIS A 267 -12.84 -15.44 -6.87
N PHE A 268 -13.04 -16.74 -6.82
CA PHE A 268 -12.40 -17.69 -7.73
C PHE A 268 -13.30 -18.02 -8.92
N SER A 269 -12.70 -18.36 -10.04
CA SER A 269 -13.41 -18.85 -11.23
C SER A 269 -14.21 -20.14 -10.97
N ASN A 270 -13.88 -20.90 -9.93
CA ASN A 270 -14.55 -22.13 -9.55
C ASN A 270 -14.36 -22.48 -8.06
N SER A 271 -15.32 -23.27 -7.52
CA SER A 271 -15.33 -23.65 -6.11
C SER A 271 -14.18 -24.60 -5.70
N LYS A 272 -13.59 -25.33 -6.63
CA LYS A 272 -12.48 -26.24 -6.33
C LYS A 272 -11.22 -25.48 -6.03
N SER A 273 -10.92 -24.40 -6.76
CA SER A 273 -9.78 -23.52 -6.49
C SER A 273 -9.97 -22.78 -5.18
N ALA A 274 -11.20 -22.31 -4.88
CA ALA A 274 -11.52 -21.71 -3.58
C ALA A 274 -11.30 -22.70 -2.42
N GLU A 275 -11.73 -23.97 -2.55
CA GLU A 275 -11.49 -25.01 -1.55
C GLU A 275 -9.99 -25.31 -1.35
N SER A 276 -9.24 -25.34 -2.44
CA SER A 276 -7.79 -25.55 -2.36
C SER A 276 -7.08 -24.38 -1.69
N ALA A 277 -7.49 -23.14 -1.99
CA ALA A 277 -6.97 -21.94 -1.36
C ALA A 277 -7.32 -21.88 0.14
N GLU A 278 -8.58 -22.19 0.53
CA GLU A 278 -9.02 -22.31 1.92
C GLU A 278 -8.10 -23.28 2.71
N ASN A 279 -7.85 -24.45 2.14
CA ASN A 279 -6.96 -25.43 2.77
C ASN A 279 -5.53 -24.90 2.92
N LEU A 280 -5.01 -24.18 1.92
CA LEU A 280 -3.67 -23.60 1.99
C LEU A 280 -3.55 -22.51 3.05
N VAL A 281 -4.52 -21.59 3.13
CA VAL A 281 -4.54 -20.54 4.15
C VAL A 281 -4.69 -21.15 5.55
N SER A 282 -5.55 -22.15 5.71
CA SER A 282 -5.72 -22.88 6.99
C SER A 282 -4.45 -23.63 7.41
N LEU A 283 -3.62 -24.08 6.46
CA LEU A 283 -2.34 -24.71 6.74
C LEU A 283 -1.24 -23.70 7.06
N ALA A 284 -1.40 -22.42 6.69
CA ALA A 284 -0.38 -21.40 6.92
C ALA A 284 0.01 -21.30 8.40
N GLY A 285 -0.98 -21.36 9.31
CA GLY A 285 -0.72 -21.41 10.76
C GLY A 285 0.18 -22.55 11.20
N LEU A 286 0.06 -23.73 10.57
CA LEU A 286 0.90 -24.88 10.87
C LEU A 286 2.31 -24.79 10.25
N LEU A 287 2.47 -23.93 9.23
CA LEU A 287 3.73 -23.78 8.51
C LEU A 287 4.62 -22.69 9.08
N VAL A 288 4.06 -21.78 9.88
CA VAL A 288 4.81 -20.67 10.50
C VAL A 288 5.98 -21.18 11.33
N ASP A 289 5.80 -22.26 12.08
CA ASP A 289 6.87 -22.89 12.86
C ASP A 289 8.02 -23.46 11.97
N MET A 290 7.77 -23.61 10.66
CA MET A 290 8.74 -24.11 9.68
C MET A 290 9.40 -23.00 8.88
N LEU A 291 8.86 -21.77 8.92
CA LEU A 291 9.44 -20.63 8.23
C LEU A 291 10.60 -20.05 9.06
N PRO A 292 11.66 -19.57 8.41
CA PRO A 292 12.73 -18.85 9.10
C PRO A 292 12.21 -17.43 9.47
N VAL A 293 11.34 -17.37 10.49
CA VAL A 293 10.89 -16.09 11.05
C VAL A 293 12.04 -15.54 11.90
N PRO A 294 12.41 -14.25 11.76
CA PRO A 294 13.36 -13.60 12.65
C PRO A 294 12.97 -13.80 14.13
N GLU A 295 13.95 -13.94 15.03
CA GLU A 295 13.69 -14.20 16.46
C GLU A 295 12.71 -13.18 17.06
N GLU A 296 12.74 -11.94 16.59
CA GLU A 296 11.85 -10.82 17.01
C GLU A 296 10.38 -11.02 16.60
N GLY A 297 10.05 -11.90 15.65
CA GLY A 297 8.70 -12.16 15.16
C GLY A 297 8.14 -13.55 15.52
N GLN A 298 8.92 -14.41 16.17
CA GLN A 298 8.55 -15.83 16.36
C GLN A 298 7.30 -16.02 17.22
N ASN A 299 6.98 -15.11 18.13
CA ASN A 299 5.79 -15.21 18.97
C ASN A 299 4.59 -14.45 18.40
N VAL A 300 4.84 -13.38 17.63
CA VAL A 300 3.81 -12.48 17.10
C VAL A 300 3.00 -13.14 15.98
N VAL A 301 3.66 -13.80 15.05
CA VAL A 301 3.00 -14.36 13.86
C VAL A 301 2.00 -15.47 14.21
N PRO A 302 2.28 -16.42 15.11
CA PRO A 302 1.29 -17.42 15.54
C PRO A 302 0.04 -16.82 16.17
N GLU A 303 0.19 -15.82 17.06
CA GLU A 303 -0.94 -15.17 17.72
C GLU A 303 -1.85 -14.41 16.74
N LEU A 304 -1.28 -13.80 15.72
CA LEU A 304 -2.04 -13.15 14.64
C LEU A 304 -2.78 -14.17 13.77
N LEU A 305 -2.15 -15.30 13.46
CA LEU A 305 -2.77 -16.34 12.65
C LEU A 305 -3.93 -17.05 13.37
N ASP A 306 -3.86 -17.18 14.68
CA ASP A 306 -4.96 -17.76 15.48
C ASP A 306 -6.23 -16.87 15.48
N LYS A 307 -6.10 -15.60 15.08
CA LYS A 307 -7.22 -14.66 14.96
C LYS A 307 -7.86 -14.62 13.57
N LEU A 308 -7.29 -15.32 12.59
CA LEU A 308 -7.88 -15.40 11.26
C LEU A 308 -9.15 -16.25 11.29
N ASP A 309 -10.23 -15.67 10.80
CA ASP A 309 -11.45 -16.40 10.46
C ASP A 309 -11.51 -16.61 8.95
N ILE A 310 -11.77 -17.84 8.53
CA ILE A 310 -11.73 -18.24 7.13
C ILE A 310 -13.05 -18.91 6.80
N GLU A 311 -13.84 -18.24 5.96
CA GLU A 311 -15.16 -18.73 5.52
C GLU A 311 -15.18 -18.93 4.00
N ARG A 312 -15.81 -20.01 3.55
CA ARG A 312 -16.01 -20.25 2.12
C ARG A 312 -17.48 -20.47 1.80
N ASP A 313 -17.97 -19.74 0.79
CA ASP A 313 -19.27 -19.94 0.17
C ASP A 313 -19.10 -20.15 -1.35
N GLY A 314 -19.15 -21.40 -1.78
CA GLY A 314 -18.94 -21.77 -3.18
C GLY A 314 -17.55 -21.39 -3.70
N SER A 315 -17.48 -20.42 -4.60
CA SER A 315 -16.23 -19.89 -5.16
C SER A 315 -15.73 -18.61 -4.47
N LEU A 316 -16.40 -18.15 -3.42
CA LEU A 316 -15.99 -17.02 -2.60
C LEU A 316 -15.25 -17.53 -1.35
N LEU A 317 -14.04 -17.04 -1.13
CA LEU A 317 -13.28 -17.22 0.12
C LEU A 317 -13.19 -15.87 0.81
N THR A 318 -13.66 -15.80 2.05
CA THR A 318 -13.54 -14.63 2.92
C THR A 318 -12.52 -14.96 4.00
N ILE A 319 -11.54 -14.08 4.15
CA ILE A 319 -10.54 -14.14 5.22
C ILE A 319 -10.73 -12.87 6.03
N SER A 320 -11.10 -13.00 7.30
CA SER A 320 -11.28 -11.87 8.19
C SER A 320 -10.37 -11.99 9.41
N PHE A 321 -10.11 -10.84 10.01
CA PHE A 321 -9.22 -10.70 11.13
C PHE A 321 -9.70 -9.55 12.00
N GLU A 322 -9.84 -9.80 13.30
CA GLU A 322 -10.19 -8.78 14.28
C GLU A 322 -9.18 -8.79 15.44
N ILE A 323 -8.70 -7.61 15.81
CA ILE A 323 -7.78 -7.43 16.93
C ILE A 323 -8.07 -6.11 17.65
N THR A 324 -8.00 -6.09 18.96
CA THR A 324 -8.07 -4.85 19.72
C THR A 324 -6.68 -4.18 19.81
N VAL A 325 -6.68 -2.86 19.98
CA VAL A 325 -5.44 -2.10 20.23
C VAL A 325 -4.65 -2.67 21.41
N SER A 326 -5.35 -2.99 22.51
CA SER A 326 -4.72 -3.60 23.70
C SER A 326 -4.07 -4.96 23.40
N GLU A 327 -4.66 -5.79 22.54
CA GLU A 327 -4.05 -7.06 22.15
C GLU A 327 -2.81 -6.86 21.26
N ILE A 328 -2.81 -5.81 20.43
CA ILE A 328 -1.61 -5.44 19.65
C ILE A 328 -0.49 -5.00 20.60
N GLU A 329 -0.79 -4.18 21.59
CA GLU A 329 0.16 -3.75 22.61
C GLU A 329 0.76 -4.96 23.34
N ASP A 330 -0.08 -5.90 23.80
CA ASP A 330 0.32 -7.13 24.50
C ASP A 330 1.25 -8.00 23.58
N ILE A 331 0.89 -8.16 22.31
CA ILE A 331 1.69 -8.93 21.34
C ILE A 331 3.07 -8.28 21.14
N ILE A 332 3.12 -6.97 21.03
CA ILE A 332 4.36 -6.23 20.86
C ILE A 332 5.24 -6.30 22.12
N GLU A 333 4.65 -6.16 23.29
CA GLU A 333 5.37 -6.29 24.56
C GLU A 333 5.94 -7.70 24.73
N SER A 334 5.16 -8.74 24.39
CA SER A 334 5.60 -10.14 24.47
C SER A 334 6.76 -10.44 23.49
N GLY A 335 6.70 -9.90 22.27
CA GLY A 335 7.78 -10.02 21.27
C GLY A 335 9.06 -9.29 21.65
N ASN A 336 8.97 -8.24 22.48
CA ASN A 336 10.13 -7.50 22.97
C ASN A 336 10.79 -8.12 24.23
N ALA A 337 10.12 -9.07 24.88
CA ALA A 337 10.59 -9.69 26.14
C ALA A 337 11.47 -10.94 25.90
N ALA A 338 11.64 -11.41 24.68
CA ALA A 338 12.44 -12.56 24.28
C ALA A 338 13.80 -12.15 23.74
#